data_7175a81ed9ed48cc34432a45b654b80a
#
_entry.id   7175a81ed9ed48cc34432a45b654b80a
#
_cell.length_a   1.000
_cell.length_b   1.000
_cell.length_c   1.000
_cell.angle_alpha   90.00
_cell.angle_beta   90.00
_cell.angle_gamma   90.00
#
_symmetry.space_group_name_H-M   'P 1'
#
loop_
_entity.id
_entity.type
_entity.pdbx_description
1 polymer ?
#
loop_
_entity_poly.entity_id
_entity_poly.type
_entity_poly.pdbx_seq_one_letter_code
_entity_poly.pdbx_strand_id
1 'polypeptide(L)'
;VSLLAIALVRAGLSSEAKQAAMLREADKLRTALFNSVSHELRTPLAAIMASVYTLNDKAVAYGEKQRQQLLETIADASKRMERIIGNLLDTARLESGMLQLKLDWCDLEDVVSGALRRSKEHTQSYKIKVEIADDLPLIYADAALLEHVVLNLLDNAVKYSVEGSEIEIQTCLDDSEVIVMVKDRGLGVTAKDLPHLFDKFYRARQTEKISGTGLGLAICKGIVDAHRGRIWAKQRTG
;
A
#
# COMPACT_ATOMS: atom_id res chain seq x y z
N VAL A 1 54.09 -6.31 17.42
CA VAL A 1 53.20 -5.18 17.80
C VAL A 1 52.57 -4.55 16.56
N SER A 2 53.25 -4.49 15.40
CA SER A 2 52.74 -3.82 14.18
C SER A 2 51.52 -4.48 13.51
N LEU A 3 51.44 -5.83 13.51
CA LEU A 3 50.37 -6.53 12.80
C LEU A 3 49.00 -6.38 13.49
N LEU A 4 48.97 -6.29 14.83
CA LEU A 4 47.74 -6.11 15.60
C LEU A 4 47.17 -4.69 15.42
N ALA A 5 48.04 -3.67 15.37
CA ALA A 5 47.66 -2.29 15.13
C ALA A 5 47.06 -2.09 13.73
N ILE A 6 47.67 -2.72 12.70
CA ILE A 6 47.16 -2.67 11.32
C ILE A 6 45.80 -3.38 11.19
N ALA A 7 45.58 -4.51 11.85
CA ALA A 7 44.29 -5.22 11.83
C ALA A 7 43.17 -4.42 12.51
N LEU A 8 43.44 -3.76 13.64
CA LEU A 8 42.50 -2.90 14.34
C LEU A 8 42.12 -1.63 13.51
N VAL A 9 43.08 -0.99 12.90
CA VAL A 9 42.86 0.17 12.01
C VAL A 9 42.04 -0.24 10.79
N ARG A 10 42.35 -1.39 10.18
CA ARG A 10 41.62 -1.90 9.02
C ARG A 10 40.18 -2.30 9.35
N ALA A 11 39.93 -2.86 10.53
CA ALA A 11 38.56 -3.17 11.03
C ALA A 11 37.75 -1.89 11.30
N GLY A 12 38.38 -0.85 11.89
CA GLY A 12 37.75 0.46 12.11
C GLY A 12 37.35 1.14 10.81
N LEU A 13 38.31 1.26 9.85
CA LEU A 13 38.04 1.85 8.53
C LEU A 13 36.96 1.09 7.74
N SER A 14 36.90 -0.26 7.86
CA SER A 14 35.85 -1.06 7.24
C SER A 14 34.48 -0.80 7.88
N SER A 15 34.42 -0.57 9.19
CA SER A 15 33.19 -0.23 9.92
C SER A 15 32.68 1.17 9.52
N GLU A 16 33.57 2.16 9.50
CA GLU A 16 33.21 3.53 9.10
C GLU A 16 32.76 3.58 7.64
N ALA A 17 33.43 2.87 6.74
CA ALA A 17 33.03 2.79 5.34
C ALA A 17 31.64 2.15 5.16
N LYS A 18 31.33 1.09 5.92
CA LYS A 18 29.99 0.47 5.94
C LYS A 18 28.94 1.43 6.47
N GLN A 19 29.23 2.13 7.55
CA GLN A 19 28.31 3.10 8.14
C GLN A 19 28.05 4.27 7.20
N ALA A 20 29.09 4.79 6.55
CA ALA A 20 28.96 5.84 5.53
C ALA A 20 28.17 5.35 4.30
N ALA A 21 28.34 4.10 3.87
CA ALA A 21 27.55 3.52 2.79
C ALA A 21 26.06 3.39 3.16
N MET A 22 25.76 2.93 4.37
CA MET A 22 24.39 2.83 4.88
C MET A 22 23.71 4.20 4.97
N LEU A 23 24.43 5.23 5.47
CA LEU A 23 23.90 6.60 5.53
C LEU A 23 23.62 7.17 4.15
N ARG A 24 24.50 6.93 3.18
CA ARG A 24 24.30 7.37 1.79
C ARG A 24 23.11 6.65 1.14
N GLU A 25 22.91 5.38 1.43
CA GLU A 25 21.79 4.61 0.91
C GLU A 25 20.45 5.08 1.53
N ALA A 26 20.43 5.33 2.82
CA ALA A 26 19.29 5.93 3.50
C ALA A 26 18.93 7.32 2.94
N ASP A 27 19.93 8.17 2.66
CA ASP A 27 19.71 9.50 2.08
C ASP A 27 19.19 9.44 0.64
N LYS A 28 19.71 8.51 -0.18
CA LYS A 28 19.19 8.24 -1.53
C LYS A 28 17.73 7.78 -1.49
N LEU A 29 17.41 6.84 -0.59
CA LEU A 29 16.05 6.37 -0.39
C LEU A 29 15.14 7.52 0.03
N ARG A 30 15.58 8.35 0.99
CA ARG A 30 14.82 9.53 1.44
C ARG A 30 14.55 10.51 0.30
N THR A 31 15.56 10.80 -0.53
CA THR A 31 15.42 11.70 -1.68
C THR A 31 14.47 11.13 -2.74
N ALA A 32 14.60 9.84 -3.06
CA ALA A 32 13.67 9.15 -3.97
C ALA A 32 12.23 9.19 -3.45
N LEU A 33 12.03 9.07 -2.14
CA LEU A 33 10.80 9.22 -1.41
C LEU A 33 10.14 10.58 -1.66
N PHE A 34 10.87 11.66 -1.34
CA PHE A 34 10.35 13.02 -1.53
C PHE A 34 9.97 13.28 -2.98
N ASN A 35 10.75 12.79 -3.93
CA ASN A 35 10.47 12.94 -5.35
C ASN A 35 9.22 12.17 -5.77
N SER A 36 9.08 10.90 -5.35
CA SER A 36 7.91 10.07 -5.65
C SER A 36 6.63 10.64 -5.06
N VAL A 37 6.66 11.03 -3.79
CA VAL A 37 5.50 11.63 -3.10
C VAL A 37 5.12 12.96 -3.74
N SER A 38 6.10 13.82 -4.03
CA SER A 38 5.86 15.11 -4.68
C SER A 38 5.20 14.93 -6.04
N HIS A 39 5.62 13.94 -6.81
CA HIS A 39 5.02 13.62 -8.10
C HIS A 39 3.58 13.10 -7.94
N GLU A 40 3.38 12.16 -7.02
CA GLU A 40 2.06 11.57 -6.76
C GLU A 40 1.04 12.58 -6.21
N LEU A 41 1.47 13.59 -5.45
CA LEU A 41 0.61 14.68 -4.98
C LEU A 41 0.35 15.74 -6.05
N ARG A 42 1.32 16.01 -6.92
CA ARG A 42 1.17 17.02 -7.97
C ARG A 42 0.08 16.69 -8.99
N THR A 43 -0.04 15.42 -9.35
CA THR A 43 -1.00 14.95 -10.36
C THR A 43 -2.46 15.22 -9.93
N PRO A 44 -2.95 14.75 -8.77
CA PRO A 44 -4.30 15.03 -8.33
C PRO A 44 -4.52 16.52 -8.05
N LEU A 45 -3.53 17.24 -7.54
CA LEU A 45 -3.61 18.69 -7.33
C LEU A 45 -3.82 19.43 -8.66
N ALA A 46 -3.08 19.05 -9.71
CA ALA A 46 -3.26 19.63 -11.03
C ALA A 46 -4.66 19.36 -11.59
N ALA A 47 -5.22 18.17 -11.38
CA ALA A 47 -6.59 17.83 -11.80
C ALA A 47 -7.63 18.70 -11.05
N ILE A 48 -7.47 18.88 -9.74
CA ILE A 48 -8.34 19.77 -8.94
C ILE A 48 -8.27 21.21 -9.50
N MET A 49 -7.06 21.74 -9.67
CA MET A 49 -6.87 23.10 -10.15
C MET A 49 -7.49 23.30 -11.55
N ALA A 50 -7.22 22.37 -12.48
CA ALA A 50 -7.79 22.43 -13.82
C ALA A 50 -9.33 22.44 -13.80
N SER A 51 -9.94 21.53 -13.00
CA SER A 51 -11.39 21.47 -12.85
C SER A 51 -11.97 22.74 -12.24
N VAL A 52 -11.32 23.32 -11.23
CA VAL A 52 -11.75 24.57 -10.60
C VAL A 52 -11.61 25.75 -11.56
N TYR A 53 -10.52 25.86 -12.33
CA TYR A 53 -10.37 26.90 -13.34
C TYR A 53 -11.45 26.79 -14.41
N THR A 54 -11.74 25.57 -14.86
CA THR A 54 -12.80 25.31 -15.84
C THR A 54 -14.18 25.72 -15.30
N LEU A 55 -14.50 25.37 -14.06
CA LEU A 55 -15.78 25.74 -13.42
C LEU A 55 -15.93 27.24 -13.20
N ASN A 56 -14.83 27.97 -13.03
CA ASN A 56 -14.83 29.41 -12.83
C ASN A 56 -14.80 30.21 -14.15
N ASP A 57 -14.61 29.57 -15.29
CA ASP A 57 -14.61 30.25 -16.59
C ASP A 57 -16.03 30.67 -16.97
N LYS A 58 -16.31 31.96 -16.84
CA LYS A 58 -17.62 32.56 -17.17
C LYS A 58 -17.87 32.67 -18.67
N ALA A 59 -16.85 32.49 -19.51
CA ALA A 59 -17.00 32.57 -20.97
C ALA A 59 -17.65 31.30 -21.56
N VAL A 60 -17.68 30.21 -20.80
CA VAL A 60 -18.23 28.91 -21.22
C VAL A 60 -19.43 28.55 -20.36
N ALA A 61 -20.60 28.40 -20.96
CA ALA A 61 -21.79 27.88 -20.29
C ALA A 61 -21.71 26.33 -20.28
N TYR A 62 -21.24 25.74 -19.18
CA TYR A 62 -21.24 24.31 -19.02
C TYR A 62 -22.65 23.78 -18.71
N GLY A 63 -23.07 22.70 -19.39
CA GLY A 63 -24.27 21.98 -19.03
C GLY A 63 -24.09 21.27 -17.66
N GLU A 64 -25.22 20.98 -16.99
CA GLU A 64 -25.22 20.36 -15.66
C GLU A 64 -24.38 19.07 -15.61
N LYS A 65 -24.46 18.23 -16.65
CA LYS A 65 -23.66 17.00 -16.76
C LYS A 65 -22.15 17.25 -16.75
N GLN A 66 -21.69 18.28 -17.46
CA GLN A 66 -20.27 18.63 -17.52
C GLN A 66 -19.79 19.19 -16.17
N ARG A 67 -20.62 20.02 -15.54
CA ARG A 67 -20.35 20.54 -14.20
C ARG A 67 -20.23 19.41 -13.19
N GLN A 68 -21.14 18.45 -13.22
CA GLN A 68 -21.12 17.29 -12.35
C GLN A 68 -19.84 16.46 -12.56
N GLN A 69 -19.40 16.20 -13.79
CA GLN A 69 -18.16 15.51 -14.10
C GLN A 69 -16.91 16.21 -13.53
N LEU A 70 -16.87 17.55 -13.59
CA LEU A 70 -15.77 18.32 -13.01
C LEU A 70 -15.74 18.22 -11.48
N LEU A 71 -16.91 18.25 -10.83
CA LEU A 71 -17.02 18.06 -9.38
C LEU A 71 -16.61 16.65 -8.95
N GLU A 72 -17.00 15.62 -9.70
CA GLU A 72 -16.57 14.24 -9.48
C GLU A 72 -15.05 14.12 -9.63
N THR A 73 -14.45 14.75 -10.64
CA THR A 73 -12.99 14.79 -10.81
C THR A 73 -12.27 15.40 -9.60
N ILE A 74 -12.83 16.50 -9.05
CA ILE A 74 -12.28 17.14 -7.84
C ILE A 74 -12.39 16.18 -6.63
N ALA A 75 -13.56 15.56 -6.45
CA ALA A 75 -13.79 14.65 -5.34
C ALA A 75 -12.84 13.44 -5.37
N ASP A 76 -12.67 12.82 -6.53
CA ASP A 76 -11.78 11.67 -6.71
C ASP A 76 -10.29 12.03 -6.52
N ALA A 77 -9.88 13.17 -7.04
CA ALA A 77 -8.53 13.69 -6.84
C ALA A 77 -8.25 13.99 -5.36
N SER A 78 -9.23 14.52 -4.63
CA SER A 78 -9.13 14.81 -3.19
C SER A 78 -9.04 13.52 -2.37
N LYS A 79 -9.89 12.52 -2.63
CA LYS A 79 -9.82 11.18 -2.01
C LYS A 79 -8.44 10.54 -2.24
N ARG A 80 -7.89 10.70 -3.45
CA ARG A 80 -6.55 10.19 -3.78
C ARG A 80 -5.45 10.88 -2.97
N MET A 81 -5.52 12.21 -2.81
CA MET A 81 -4.56 12.95 -1.97
C MET A 81 -4.63 12.52 -0.51
N GLU A 82 -5.84 12.39 0.04
CA GLU A 82 -6.07 11.91 1.41
C GLU A 82 -5.41 10.54 1.64
N ARG A 83 -5.58 9.60 0.70
CA ARG A 83 -4.93 8.27 0.77
C ARG A 83 -3.41 8.36 0.75
N ILE A 84 -2.81 9.22 -0.10
CA ILE A 84 -1.36 9.38 -0.15
C ILE A 84 -0.84 9.94 1.19
N ILE A 85 -1.50 10.95 1.73
CA ILE A 85 -1.14 11.56 3.02
C ILE A 85 -1.29 10.53 4.16
N GLY A 86 -2.40 9.78 4.19
CA GLY A 86 -2.63 8.70 5.15
C GLY A 86 -1.48 7.68 5.14
N ASN A 87 -1.12 7.19 3.95
CA ASN A 87 -0.01 6.24 3.79
C ASN A 87 1.34 6.79 4.29
N LEU A 88 1.60 8.09 4.11
CA LEU A 88 2.81 8.74 4.63
C LEU A 88 2.81 8.80 6.16
N LEU A 89 1.69 9.19 6.75
CA LEU A 89 1.55 9.25 8.20
C LEU A 89 1.66 7.88 8.84
N ASP A 90 1.06 6.85 8.23
CA ASP A 90 1.16 5.47 8.72
C ASP A 90 2.60 4.95 8.62
N THR A 91 3.29 5.25 7.52
CA THR A 91 4.71 4.92 7.37
C THR A 91 5.55 5.59 8.47
N ALA A 92 5.32 6.87 8.74
CA ALA A 92 6.03 7.60 9.78
C ALA A 92 5.76 7.06 11.19
N ARG A 93 4.50 6.66 11.49
CA ARG A 93 4.13 6.04 12.77
C ARG A 93 4.78 4.66 12.95
N LEU A 94 4.82 3.86 11.88
CA LEU A 94 5.48 2.54 11.88
C LEU A 94 7.00 2.69 12.09
N GLU A 95 7.65 3.65 11.41
CA GLU A 95 9.10 3.89 11.53
C GLU A 95 9.53 4.38 12.92
N SER A 96 8.72 5.24 13.52
CA SER A 96 9.01 5.78 14.85
C SER A 96 8.70 4.82 15.99
N GLY A 97 8.13 3.64 15.70
CA GLY A 97 7.64 2.71 16.73
C GLY A 97 6.45 3.27 17.54
N MET A 98 5.83 4.36 17.06
CA MET A 98 4.71 5.01 17.74
C MET A 98 3.35 4.40 17.37
N LEU A 99 3.32 3.33 16.59
CA LEU A 99 2.08 2.64 16.31
C LEU A 99 1.59 1.92 17.57
N GLN A 100 0.56 2.49 18.20
CA GLN A 100 -0.12 1.88 19.32
C GLN A 100 -1.33 1.10 18.81
N LEU A 101 -1.29 -0.23 18.98
CA LEU A 101 -2.40 -1.11 18.61
C LEU A 101 -3.54 -0.97 19.63
N LYS A 102 -4.75 -0.80 19.15
CA LYS A 102 -5.98 -0.90 19.95
C LYS A 102 -6.52 -2.34 19.80
N LEU A 103 -5.88 -3.25 20.53
CA LEU A 103 -6.20 -4.66 20.47
C LEU A 103 -7.52 -4.95 21.17
N ASP A 104 -8.43 -5.63 20.46
CA ASP A 104 -9.70 -6.17 20.98
C ASP A 104 -10.03 -7.47 20.24
N TRP A 105 -11.00 -8.23 20.78
CA TRP A 105 -11.53 -9.39 20.09
C TRP A 105 -12.39 -8.96 18.92
N CYS A 106 -12.01 -9.34 17.71
CA CYS A 106 -12.72 -8.98 16.50
C CYS A 106 -12.97 -10.19 15.61
N ASP A 107 -14.06 -10.09 14.87
CA ASP A 107 -14.43 -11.03 13.83
C ASP A 107 -13.76 -10.61 12.51
N LEU A 108 -13.10 -11.56 11.88
CA LEU A 108 -12.43 -11.31 10.60
C LEU A 108 -13.43 -11.10 9.45
N GLU A 109 -14.62 -11.69 9.55
CA GLU A 109 -15.71 -11.43 8.60
C GLU A 109 -16.14 -9.96 8.61
N ASP A 110 -16.25 -9.36 9.80
CA ASP A 110 -16.54 -7.93 9.95
C ASP A 110 -15.45 -7.05 9.34
N VAL A 111 -14.18 -7.41 9.55
CA VAL A 111 -13.01 -6.71 8.98
C VAL A 111 -13.05 -6.75 7.44
N VAL A 112 -13.24 -7.93 6.85
CA VAL A 112 -13.31 -8.11 5.40
C VAL A 112 -14.53 -7.38 4.83
N SER A 113 -15.69 -7.51 5.46
CA SER A 113 -16.93 -6.84 5.07
C SER A 113 -16.81 -5.31 5.15
N GLY A 114 -16.11 -4.79 6.17
CA GLY A 114 -15.77 -3.38 6.31
C GLY A 114 -14.94 -2.87 5.14
N ALA A 115 -13.86 -3.58 4.82
CA ALA A 115 -12.99 -3.26 3.69
C ALA A 115 -13.74 -3.29 2.35
N LEU A 116 -14.60 -4.28 2.12
CA LEU A 116 -15.41 -4.38 0.91
C LEU A 116 -16.40 -3.22 0.77
N ARG A 117 -17.07 -2.83 1.86
CA ARG A 117 -17.97 -1.65 1.84
C ARG A 117 -17.24 -0.38 1.44
N ARG A 118 -16.03 -0.17 1.97
CA ARG A 118 -15.20 1.02 1.67
C ARG A 118 -14.60 1.00 0.28
N SER A 119 -14.29 -0.18 -0.27
CA SER A 119 -13.73 -0.33 -1.62
C SER A 119 -14.79 -0.41 -2.71
N LYS A 120 -16.09 -0.38 -2.37
CA LYS A 120 -17.21 -0.64 -3.29
C LYS A 120 -17.13 0.18 -4.58
N GLU A 121 -16.84 1.48 -4.50
CA GLU A 121 -16.74 2.36 -5.68
C GLU A 121 -15.61 1.92 -6.63
N HIS A 122 -14.48 1.45 -6.10
CA HIS A 122 -13.33 1.05 -6.89
C HIS A 122 -13.40 -0.37 -7.43
N THR A 123 -14.23 -1.21 -6.81
CA THR A 123 -14.38 -2.62 -7.17
C THR A 123 -15.56 -2.92 -8.07
N GLN A 124 -16.39 -1.92 -8.42
CA GLN A 124 -17.63 -2.10 -9.22
C GLN A 124 -17.39 -2.74 -10.59
N SER A 125 -16.25 -2.44 -11.22
CA SER A 125 -15.87 -3.01 -12.52
C SER A 125 -15.23 -4.40 -12.43
N TYR A 126 -15.18 -5.01 -11.25
CA TYR A 126 -14.54 -6.30 -11.02
C TYR A 126 -15.52 -7.32 -10.44
N LYS A 127 -15.25 -8.61 -10.67
CA LYS A 127 -16.02 -9.69 -10.06
C LYS A 127 -15.38 -10.04 -8.72
N ILE A 128 -15.97 -9.55 -7.64
CA ILE A 128 -15.47 -9.86 -6.30
C ILE A 128 -16.09 -11.16 -5.82
N LYS A 129 -15.25 -12.16 -5.55
CA LYS A 129 -15.64 -13.44 -4.94
C LYS A 129 -15.12 -13.45 -3.50
N VAL A 130 -16.00 -13.74 -2.55
CA VAL A 130 -15.67 -13.78 -1.13
C VAL A 130 -16.00 -15.17 -0.60
N GLU A 131 -15.01 -15.82 -0.02
CA GLU A 131 -15.14 -17.14 0.60
C GLU A 131 -14.55 -17.05 2.01
N ILE A 132 -15.42 -16.90 3.00
CA ILE A 132 -15.05 -16.87 4.41
C ILE A 132 -15.32 -18.24 4.99
N ALA A 133 -14.36 -18.82 5.70
CA ALA A 133 -14.55 -20.10 6.37
C ALA A 133 -15.52 -19.93 7.55
N ASP A 134 -16.45 -20.88 7.70
CA ASP A 134 -17.56 -20.79 8.66
C ASP A 134 -17.13 -20.82 10.14
N ASP A 135 -16.00 -21.47 10.46
CA ASP A 135 -15.54 -21.72 11.83
C ASP A 135 -14.27 -20.94 12.21
N LEU A 136 -14.17 -19.68 11.78
CA LEU A 136 -13.04 -18.84 12.19
C LEU A 136 -13.18 -18.38 13.64
N PRO A 137 -12.13 -18.54 14.46
CA PRO A 137 -12.13 -17.99 15.82
C PRO A 137 -12.06 -16.45 15.78
N LEU A 138 -12.56 -15.81 16.83
CA LEU A 138 -12.26 -14.40 17.07
C LEU A 138 -10.74 -14.23 17.21
N ILE A 139 -10.22 -13.17 16.63
CA ILE A 139 -8.80 -12.81 16.73
C ILE A 139 -8.60 -11.60 17.63
N TYR A 140 -7.53 -11.59 18.42
CA TYR A 140 -7.18 -10.45 19.28
C TYR A 140 -6.28 -9.48 18.51
N ALA A 141 -6.90 -8.46 17.90
CA ALA A 141 -6.25 -7.58 16.94
C ALA A 141 -6.85 -6.17 16.93
N ASP A 142 -6.20 -5.25 16.23
CA ASP A 142 -6.76 -3.94 15.89
C ASP A 142 -7.54 -4.06 14.57
N ALA A 143 -8.86 -4.17 14.68
CA ALA A 143 -9.76 -4.37 13.54
C ALA A 143 -9.63 -3.27 12.48
N ALA A 144 -9.43 -2.00 12.89
CA ALA A 144 -9.29 -0.88 11.96
C ALA A 144 -7.99 -0.96 11.15
N LEU A 145 -6.89 -1.38 11.77
CA LEU A 145 -5.62 -1.59 11.07
C LEU A 145 -5.67 -2.82 10.17
N LEU A 146 -6.32 -3.91 10.57
CA LEU A 146 -6.50 -5.07 9.70
C LEU A 146 -7.42 -4.73 8.51
N GLU A 147 -8.49 -3.96 8.72
CA GLU A 147 -9.32 -3.44 7.62
C GLU A 147 -8.48 -2.62 6.64
N HIS A 148 -7.56 -1.79 7.14
CA HIS A 148 -6.62 -1.02 6.32
C HIS A 148 -5.70 -1.95 5.49
N VAL A 149 -5.23 -3.06 6.06
CA VAL A 149 -4.45 -4.07 5.32
C VAL A 149 -5.28 -4.65 4.17
N VAL A 150 -6.51 -5.10 4.45
CA VAL A 150 -7.40 -5.67 3.42
C VAL A 150 -7.70 -4.66 2.32
N LEU A 151 -7.98 -3.40 2.66
CA LEU A 151 -8.18 -2.31 1.71
C LEU A 151 -6.96 -2.09 0.80
N ASN A 152 -5.76 -2.04 1.36
CA ASN A 152 -4.54 -1.90 0.56
C ASN A 152 -4.32 -3.09 -0.39
N LEU A 153 -4.64 -4.31 0.04
CA LEU A 153 -4.55 -5.49 -0.81
C LEU A 153 -5.58 -5.46 -1.94
N LEU A 154 -6.83 -5.05 -1.65
CA LEU A 154 -7.88 -4.87 -2.65
C LEU A 154 -7.53 -3.77 -3.66
N ASP A 155 -7.06 -2.61 -3.19
CA ASP A 155 -6.60 -1.52 -4.05
C ASP A 155 -5.49 -1.98 -5.00
N ASN A 156 -4.56 -2.81 -4.51
CA ASN A 156 -3.52 -3.39 -5.35
C ASN A 156 -4.11 -4.38 -6.36
N ALA A 157 -5.01 -5.26 -5.95
CA ALA A 157 -5.67 -6.21 -6.84
C ALA A 157 -6.40 -5.50 -7.98
N VAL A 158 -7.20 -4.47 -7.69
CA VAL A 158 -7.88 -3.61 -8.68
C VAL A 158 -6.88 -2.93 -9.61
N LYS A 159 -5.84 -2.36 -9.05
CA LYS A 159 -4.86 -1.55 -9.78
C LYS A 159 -4.05 -2.35 -10.80
N TYR A 160 -3.75 -3.60 -10.50
CA TYR A 160 -2.87 -4.43 -11.33
C TYR A 160 -3.61 -5.47 -12.16
N SER A 161 -4.91 -5.65 -11.94
CA SER A 161 -5.76 -6.56 -12.70
C SER A 161 -6.39 -5.89 -13.92
N VAL A 162 -6.77 -6.71 -14.89
CA VAL A 162 -7.56 -6.26 -16.04
C VAL A 162 -8.99 -6.01 -15.59
N GLU A 163 -9.59 -4.92 -16.04
CA GLU A 163 -10.97 -4.58 -15.74
C GLU A 163 -11.92 -5.73 -16.14
N GLY A 164 -12.89 -6.02 -15.29
CA GLY A 164 -13.83 -7.14 -15.47
C GLY A 164 -13.31 -8.48 -14.99
N SER A 165 -12.01 -8.58 -14.60
CA SER A 165 -11.46 -9.83 -14.05
C SER A 165 -12.00 -10.12 -12.65
N GLU A 166 -11.72 -11.34 -12.18
CA GLU A 166 -12.12 -11.80 -10.87
C GLU A 166 -11.02 -11.51 -9.83
N ILE A 167 -11.43 -10.94 -8.69
CA ILE A 167 -10.63 -10.79 -7.48
C ILE A 167 -11.29 -11.64 -6.40
N GLU A 168 -10.53 -12.55 -5.80
CA GLU A 168 -11.02 -13.46 -4.76
C GLU A 168 -10.45 -13.06 -3.40
N ILE A 169 -11.31 -13.00 -2.39
CA ILE A 169 -10.92 -12.92 -0.99
C ILE A 169 -11.28 -14.25 -0.36
N GLN A 170 -10.30 -14.90 0.23
CA GLN A 170 -10.52 -16.16 0.94
C GLN A 170 -9.92 -16.08 2.33
N THR A 171 -10.61 -16.69 3.28
CA THR A 171 -10.09 -16.90 4.62
C THR A 171 -10.03 -18.39 4.92
N CYS A 172 -9.04 -18.81 5.68
CA CYS A 172 -8.97 -20.17 6.19
C CYS A 172 -8.25 -20.21 7.55
N LEU A 173 -8.51 -21.26 8.29
CA LEU A 173 -7.74 -21.64 9.47
C LEU A 173 -6.72 -22.70 9.05
N ASP A 174 -5.44 -22.43 9.30
CA ASP A 174 -4.34 -23.36 9.03
C ASP A 174 -3.60 -23.60 10.34
N ASP A 175 -3.70 -24.80 10.89
CA ASP A 175 -3.29 -25.17 12.24
C ASP A 175 -3.88 -24.21 13.30
N SER A 176 -3.14 -23.21 13.73
CA SER A 176 -3.55 -22.20 14.71
C SER A 176 -3.49 -20.77 14.17
N GLU A 177 -3.27 -20.60 12.87
CA GLU A 177 -3.17 -19.30 12.21
C GLU A 177 -4.39 -19.04 11.32
N VAL A 178 -5.01 -17.87 11.49
CA VAL A 178 -6.05 -17.40 10.58
C VAL A 178 -5.38 -16.69 9.41
N ILE A 179 -5.66 -17.14 8.20
CA ILE A 179 -5.06 -16.63 6.96
C ILE A 179 -6.12 -15.90 6.15
N VAL A 180 -5.80 -14.68 5.72
CA VAL A 180 -6.57 -13.91 4.73
C VAL A 180 -5.79 -13.89 3.42
N MET A 181 -6.41 -14.29 2.35
CA MET A 181 -5.84 -14.30 1.02
C MET A 181 -6.62 -13.37 0.10
N VAL A 182 -5.93 -12.45 -0.57
CA VAL A 182 -6.48 -11.68 -1.69
C VAL A 182 -5.79 -12.16 -2.95
N LYS A 183 -6.56 -12.69 -3.89
CA LYS A 183 -6.06 -13.28 -5.13
C LYS A 183 -6.57 -12.48 -6.31
N ASP A 184 -5.68 -12.08 -7.17
CA ASP A 184 -5.96 -11.34 -8.39
C ASP A 184 -5.53 -12.11 -9.66
N ARG A 185 -5.95 -11.60 -10.81
CA ARG A 185 -5.54 -12.07 -12.15
C ARG A 185 -4.83 -10.95 -12.90
N GLY A 186 -3.93 -10.27 -12.19
CA GLY A 186 -3.17 -9.14 -12.72
C GLY A 186 -1.93 -9.55 -13.51
N LEU A 187 -1.01 -8.58 -13.66
CA LEU A 187 0.24 -8.75 -14.41
C LEU A 187 1.17 -9.81 -13.80
N GLY A 188 0.87 -10.28 -12.60
CA GLY A 188 1.74 -11.17 -11.84
C GLY A 188 3.03 -10.48 -11.37
N VAL A 189 3.87 -11.25 -10.69
CA VAL A 189 5.13 -10.77 -10.11
C VAL A 189 6.24 -11.74 -10.49
N THR A 190 7.39 -11.22 -10.95
CA THR A 190 8.52 -12.10 -11.26
C THR A 190 9.15 -12.68 -9.99
N ALA A 191 9.81 -13.85 -10.11
CA ALA A 191 10.50 -14.47 -8.99
C ALA A 191 11.60 -13.54 -8.36
N LYS A 192 12.14 -12.61 -9.15
CA LYS A 192 13.12 -11.62 -8.70
C LYS A 192 12.49 -10.51 -7.86
N ASP A 193 11.24 -10.15 -8.18
CA ASP A 193 10.53 -9.06 -7.51
C ASP A 193 9.84 -9.52 -6.22
N LEU A 194 9.47 -10.81 -6.11
CA LEU A 194 8.76 -11.37 -4.94
C LEU A 194 9.40 -11.03 -3.59
N PRO A 195 10.72 -11.18 -3.38
CA PRO A 195 11.36 -10.85 -2.10
C PRO A 195 11.27 -9.38 -1.72
N HIS A 196 11.09 -8.50 -2.70
CA HIS A 196 11.13 -7.04 -2.55
C HIS A 196 9.75 -6.38 -2.52
N LEU A 197 8.66 -7.14 -2.74
CA LEU A 197 7.31 -6.56 -2.83
C LEU A 197 6.88 -5.76 -1.60
N PHE A 198 7.37 -6.15 -0.44
CA PHE A 198 7.06 -5.50 0.83
C PHE A 198 8.11 -4.45 1.24
N ASP A 199 9.14 -4.24 0.42
CA ASP A 199 10.13 -3.19 0.66
C ASP A 199 9.50 -1.82 0.37
N LYS A 200 9.86 -0.83 1.18
CA LYS A 200 9.35 0.55 1.03
C LYS A 200 9.76 1.11 -0.33
N PHE A 201 8.80 1.74 -1.02
CA PHE A 201 9.00 2.38 -2.33
C PHE A 201 9.35 1.41 -3.46
N TYR A 202 9.36 0.12 -3.19
CA TYR A 202 9.62 -0.86 -4.23
C TYR A 202 8.47 -0.91 -5.22
N ARG A 203 8.82 -0.94 -6.50
CA ARG A 203 7.91 -1.09 -7.62
C ARG A 203 8.57 -1.98 -8.66
N ALA A 204 7.87 -3.05 -9.05
CA ALA A 204 8.36 -3.90 -10.13
C ALA A 204 8.42 -3.10 -11.44
N ARG A 205 9.47 -3.30 -12.26
CA ARG A 205 9.70 -2.54 -13.51
C ARG A 205 8.49 -2.55 -14.46
N GLN A 206 7.80 -3.67 -14.54
CA GLN A 206 6.59 -3.79 -15.36
C GLN A 206 5.42 -2.91 -14.91
N THR A 207 5.48 -2.38 -13.69
CA THR A 207 4.43 -1.53 -13.09
C THR A 207 4.81 -0.04 -13.03
N GLU A 208 5.94 0.37 -13.61
CA GLU A 208 6.41 1.78 -13.57
C GLU A 208 5.40 2.77 -14.16
N LYS A 209 4.65 2.35 -15.17
CA LYS A 209 3.60 3.18 -15.81
C LYS A 209 2.31 3.28 -15.00
N ILE A 210 2.11 2.42 -14.01
CA ILE A 210 0.93 2.39 -13.16
C ILE A 210 1.21 3.27 -11.95
N SER A 211 0.46 4.33 -11.71
CA SER A 211 0.66 5.28 -10.60
C SER A 211 0.71 4.61 -9.22
N GLY A 212 1.59 5.07 -8.33
CA GLY A 212 1.64 4.60 -6.94
C GLY A 212 2.97 4.84 -6.23
N THR A 213 2.89 5.04 -4.92
CA THR A 213 4.02 5.39 -4.05
C THR A 213 4.93 4.21 -3.70
N GLY A 214 4.47 2.95 -3.87
CA GLY A 214 5.19 1.77 -3.37
C GLY A 214 5.16 1.63 -1.84
N LEU A 215 4.22 2.28 -1.15
CA LEU A 215 4.09 2.23 0.32
C LEU A 215 3.04 1.24 0.79
N GLY A 216 1.99 0.97 0.02
CA GLY A 216 0.84 0.19 0.47
C GLY A 216 1.21 -1.18 1.03
N LEU A 217 1.99 -1.98 0.30
CA LEU A 217 2.42 -3.30 0.78
C LEU A 217 3.41 -3.22 1.96
N ALA A 218 4.28 -2.21 2.00
CA ALA A 218 5.17 -1.99 3.14
C ALA A 218 4.38 -1.61 4.41
N ILE A 219 3.30 -0.84 4.28
CA ILE A 219 2.37 -0.52 5.38
C ILE A 219 1.67 -1.81 5.83
N CYS A 220 1.15 -2.62 4.89
CA CYS A 220 0.55 -3.92 5.22
C CYS A 220 1.52 -4.77 6.05
N LYS A 221 2.79 -4.87 5.60
CA LYS A 221 3.82 -5.60 6.34
C LYS A 221 4.03 -5.03 7.75
N GLY A 222 4.19 -3.72 7.88
CA GLY A 222 4.40 -3.08 9.18
C GLY A 222 3.23 -3.30 10.15
N ILE A 223 1.99 -3.23 9.66
CA ILE A 223 0.78 -3.51 10.47
C ILE A 223 0.74 -4.98 10.89
N VAL A 224 0.97 -5.91 9.96
CA VAL A 224 0.95 -7.35 10.24
C VAL A 224 2.08 -7.74 11.19
N ASP A 225 3.30 -7.21 11.00
CA ASP A 225 4.45 -7.42 11.89
C ASP A 225 4.13 -6.89 13.31
N ALA A 226 3.46 -5.74 13.44
CA ALA A 226 3.03 -5.18 14.73
C ALA A 226 2.03 -6.11 15.46
N HIS A 227 1.18 -6.81 14.72
CA HIS A 227 0.28 -7.85 15.24
C HIS A 227 0.98 -9.20 15.45
N ARG A 228 2.29 -9.30 15.26
CA ARG A 228 3.09 -10.53 15.33
C ARG A 228 2.66 -11.59 14.31
N GLY A 229 2.02 -11.15 13.22
CA GLY A 229 1.61 -11.98 12.09
C GLY A 229 2.72 -12.10 11.04
N ARG A 230 2.36 -12.72 9.92
CA ARG A 230 3.22 -12.89 8.74
C ARG A 230 2.46 -12.48 7.48
N ILE A 231 3.13 -11.80 6.56
CA ILE A 231 2.58 -11.49 5.25
C ILE A 231 3.53 -11.99 4.16
N TRP A 232 2.98 -12.56 3.11
CA TRP A 232 3.76 -13.06 1.98
C TRP A 232 2.96 -12.95 0.69
N ALA A 233 3.65 -13.03 -0.44
CA ALA A 233 3.04 -13.12 -1.75
C ALA A 233 3.48 -14.41 -2.45
N LYS A 234 2.57 -14.99 -3.23
CA LYS A 234 2.84 -16.15 -4.08
C LYS A 234 2.27 -15.90 -5.47
N GLN A 235 2.93 -16.42 -6.49
CA GLN A 235 2.37 -16.41 -7.82
C GLN A 235 1.19 -17.40 -7.89
N ARG A 236 0.08 -16.95 -8.47
CA ARG A 236 -1.09 -17.79 -8.71
C ARG A 236 -0.77 -18.71 -9.89
N THR A 237 -0.97 -20.01 -9.71
CA THR A 237 -0.91 -21.01 -10.79
C THR A 237 -2.30 -21.18 -11.38
N GLY A 238 -2.49 -20.82 -12.64
CA GLY A 238 -3.72 -21.05 -13.42
C GLY A 238 -4.59 -19.84 -13.65
#